data_aef30fb856aaab0f69ca577914a618af
#
_entry.id   aef30fb856aaab0f69ca577914a618af
#
_cell.length_a   1.000
_cell.length_b   1.000
_cell.length_c   1.000
_cell.angle_alpha   90.00
_cell.angle_beta   90.00
_cell.angle_gamma   90.00
#
_symmetry.space_group_name_H-M   'P 1'
#
loop_
_entity.id
_entity.type
_entity.pdbx_description
1 polymer ?
#
loop_
_entity_poly.entity_id
_entity_poly.type
_entity_poly.pdbx_seq_one_letter_code
_entity_poly.pdbx_strand_id
1 'polypeptide(L)'
;LNGELETETGKVSIEDIELEEESAGIHERDSNRAVYDLNRVGVPLIEIGTDASVQNPEHAREVAMKLGMLLRSTGKARRGLGTIRQDVNVSIEEGSRVEIKGFQDVKNIDELIRLEVERQKNLVELGDELEDQDVLGDNVTHLFEDTDNQIISTVIENDGAVYALKLPGLTGKMKEEISGDRYVAKE
;
A
#
# COMPACT_ATOMS: atom_id res chain seq x y z
N LEU A 1 -26.38 -6.36 -4.31
CA LEU A 1 -26.71 -5.53 -5.47
C LEU A 1 -26.16 -6.21 -6.73
N ASN A 2 -26.96 -6.27 -7.81
CA ASN A 2 -26.54 -6.90 -9.07
C ASN A 2 -26.22 -5.79 -10.09
N GLY A 3 -25.38 -4.83 -9.70
CA GLY A 3 -24.91 -3.78 -10.59
C GLY A 3 -23.80 -4.29 -11.52
N GLU A 4 -23.82 -3.85 -12.76
CA GLU A 4 -22.75 -4.13 -13.73
C GLU A 4 -22.32 -2.81 -14.38
N LEU A 5 -21.01 -2.68 -14.57
CA LEU A 5 -20.40 -1.60 -15.34
C LEU A 5 -19.90 -2.17 -16.67
N GLU A 6 -20.45 -1.69 -17.77
CA GLU A 6 -19.98 -2.06 -19.10
C GLU A 6 -18.73 -1.24 -19.46
N THR A 7 -17.69 -1.93 -19.92
CA THR A 7 -16.42 -1.34 -20.38
C THR A 7 -16.09 -1.86 -21.79
N GLU A 8 -15.09 -1.27 -22.43
CA GLU A 8 -14.60 -1.75 -23.73
C GLU A 8 -13.96 -3.15 -23.62
N THR A 9 -13.36 -3.46 -22.48
CA THR A 9 -12.68 -4.73 -22.21
C THR A 9 -13.66 -5.82 -21.75
N GLY A 10 -14.81 -5.45 -21.16
CA GLY A 10 -15.79 -6.39 -20.63
C GLY A 10 -16.67 -5.77 -19.56
N LYS A 11 -17.43 -6.62 -18.87
CA LYS A 11 -18.27 -6.20 -17.75
C LYS A 11 -17.53 -6.37 -16.45
N VAL A 12 -17.74 -5.40 -15.54
CA VAL A 12 -17.27 -5.43 -14.16
C VAL A 12 -18.48 -5.39 -13.25
N SER A 13 -18.58 -6.36 -12.33
CA SER A 13 -19.69 -6.39 -11.38
C SER A 13 -19.44 -5.45 -10.22
N ILE A 14 -20.50 -4.79 -9.76
CA ILE A 14 -20.50 -4.04 -8.51
C ILE A 14 -20.86 -5.03 -7.40
N GLU A 15 -19.89 -5.36 -6.57
CA GLU A 15 -20.03 -6.35 -5.51
C GLU A 15 -20.81 -5.77 -4.33
N ASP A 16 -20.43 -4.56 -3.92
CA ASP A 16 -21.08 -3.86 -2.82
C ASP A 16 -21.19 -2.34 -3.05
N ILE A 17 -22.00 -1.71 -2.25
CA ILE A 17 -22.08 -0.25 -2.07
C ILE A 17 -22.33 -0.04 -0.59
N GLU A 18 -21.34 0.54 0.08
CA GLU A 18 -21.36 0.77 1.50
C GLU A 18 -21.51 2.25 1.85
N LEU A 19 -22.15 2.51 3.00
CA LEU A 19 -22.24 3.85 3.59
C LEU A 19 -21.24 3.93 4.72
N GLU A 20 -20.28 4.79 4.58
CA GLU A 20 -19.24 5.05 5.55
C GLU A 20 -19.29 6.48 6.10
N GLU A 21 -18.46 6.76 7.08
CA GLU A 21 -18.31 8.07 7.70
C GLU A 21 -16.84 8.48 7.70
N GLU A 22 -16.55 9.70 7.26
CA GLU A 22 -15.20 10.24 7.31
C GLU A 22 -14.74 10.42 8.76
N SER A 23 -13.54 9.96 9.05
CA SER A 23 -12.91 10.11 10.37
C SER A 23 -12.15 11.43 10.52
N ALA A 24 -11.65 11.69 11.73
CA ALA A 24 -10.77 12.83 11.99
C ALA A 24 -9.44 12.69 11.22
N GLY A 25 -9.01 13.77 10.59
CA GLY A 25 -7.66 13.89 10.03
C GLY A 25 -6.61 14.08 11.12
N ILE A 26 -5.41 13.51 10.96
CA ILE A 26 -4.28 13.80 11.85
C ILE A 26 -3.54 15.01 11.26
N HIS A 27 -3.52 16.13 12.01
CA HIS A 27 -2.83 17.35 11.62
C HIS A 27 -1.36 17.34 12.06
N GLU A 28 -1.11 16.93 13.31
CA GLU A 28 0.22 16.78 13.89
C GLU A 28 0.25 15.53 14.76
N ARG A 29 1.37 14.85 14.81
CA ARG A 29 1.61 13.74 15.73
C ARG A 29 3.07 13.68 16.13
N ASP A 30 3.30 13.66 17.44
CA ASP A 30 4.59 13.33 18.06
C ASP A 30 4.43 12.18 19.07
N SER A 31 5.48 11.87 19.84
CA SER A 31 5.47 10.77 20.80
C SER A 31 4.45 10.95 21.94
N ASN A 32 4.06 12.17 22.26
CA ASN A 32 3.25 12.49 23.43
C ASN A 32 1.92 13.19 23.09
N ARG A 33 1.73 13.63 21.85
CA ARG A 33 0.59 14.45 21.43
C ARG A 33 0.15 14.12 20.01
N ALA A 34 -1.17 14.12 19.80
CA ALA A 34 -1.76 14.14 18.48
C ALA A 34 -2.79 15.28 18.38
N VAL A 35 -2.73 16.03 17.29
CA VAL A 35 -3.72 17.09 16.97
C VAL A 35 -4.56 16.59 15.81
N TYR A 36 -5.87 16.61 15.99
CA TYR A 36 -6.82 16.13 15.00
C TYR A 36 -7.56 17.29 14.33
N ASP A 37 -7.73 17.19 13.01
CA ASP A 37 -8.66 18.01 12.26
C ASP A 37 -10.03 17.31 12.21
N LEU A 38 -11.03 17.98 12.77
CA LEU A 38 -12.40 17.47 12.87
C LEU A 38 -13.33 17.99 11.75
N ASN A 39 -12.83 18.78 10.81
CA ASN A 39 -13.64 19.46 9.79
C ASN A 39 -14.45 18.48 8.91
N ARG A 40 -13.99 17.23 8.80
CA ARG A 40 -14.63 16.21 7.96
C ARG A 40 -15.29 15.09 8.76
N VAL A 41 -15.22 15.10 10.08
CA VAL A 41 -15.87 14.08 10.92
C VAL A 41 -17.37 14.06 10.64
N GLY A 42 -17.92 12.87 10.46
CA GLY A 42 -19.34 12.69 10.21
C GLY A 42 -19.79 13.00 8.77
N VAL A 43 -18.88 13.33 7.86
CA VAL A 43 -19.23 13.47 6.45
C VAL A 43 -19.52 12.08 5.87
N PRO A 44 -20.73 11.82 5.32
CA PRO A 44 -21.04 10.51 4.76
C PRO A 44 -20.21 10.26 3.50
N LEU A 45 -19.69 9.04 3.39
CA LEU A 45 -18.96 8.51 2.23
C LEU A 45 -19.77 7.37 1.63
N ILE A 46 -19.74 7.25 0.31
CA ILE A 46 -20.22 6.09 -0.42
C ILE A 46 -19.01 5.37 -0.97
N GLU A 47 -18.79 4.15 -0.52
CA GLU A 47 -17.81 3.24 -1.09
C GLU A 47 -18.49 2.31 -2.09
N ILE A 48 -17.85 2.11 -3.25
CA ILE A 48 -18.31 1.21 -4.29
C ILE A 48 -17.22 0.18 -4.54
N GLY A 49 -17.48 -1.06 -4.15
CA GLY A 49 -16.62 -2.21 -4.39
C GLY A 49 -16.93 -2.88 -5.71
N THR A 50 -15.88 -3.21 -6.47
CA THR A 50 -15.98 -4.04 -7.67
C THR A 50 -15.45 -5.44 -7.39
N ASP A 51 -15.94 -6.41 -8.16
CA ASP A 51 -15.36 -7.74 -8.17
C ASP A 51 -13.96 -7.77 -8.82
N ALA A 52 -13.32 -8.93 -8.82
CA ALA A 52 -11.98 -9.14 -9.37
C ALA A 52 -11.97 -9.32 -10.91
N SER A 53 -12.99 -8.86 -11.63
CA SER A 53 -13.09 -9.01 -13.09
C SER A 53 -12.25 -8.00 -13.89
N VAL A 54 -11.60 -7.07 -13.22
CA VAL A 54 -10.64 -6.14 -13.85
C VAL A 54 -9.41 -6.92 -14.33
N GLN A 55 -9.13 -6.89 -15.63
CA GLN A 55 -8.20 -7.81 -16.28
C GLN A 55 -6.78 -7.27 -16.46
N ASN A 56 -6.63 -5.96 -16.55
CA ASN A 56 -5.34 -5.32 -16.83
C ASN A 56 -5.34 -3.86 -16.33
N PRO A 57 -4.18 -3.19 -16.29
CA PRO A 57 -4.07 -1.82 -15.80
C PRO A 57 -4.93 -0.79 -16.56
N GLU A 58 -5.04 -0.92 -17.88
CA GLU A 58 -5.85 -0.04 -18.73
C GLU A 58 -7.34 -0.20 -18.44
N HIS A 59 -7.77 -1.44 -18.23
CA HIS A 59 -9.14 -1.75 -17.81
C HIS A 59 -9.46 -1.12 -16.45
N ALA A 60 -8.53 -1.20 -15.48
CA ALA A 60 -8.69 -0.55 -14.18
C ALA A 60 -8.88 0.97 -14.31
N ARG A 61 -8.11 1.61 -15.19
CA ARG A 61 -8.25 3.04 -15.47
C ARG A 61 -9.63 3.37 -16.07
N GLU A 62 -10.09 2.57 -17.02
CA GLU A 62 -11.41 2.75 -17.63
C GLU A 62 -12.53 2.63 -16.59
N VAL A 63 -12.47 1.59 -15.75
CA VAL A 63 -13.43 1.36 -14.65
C VAL A 63 -13.47 2.53 -13.70
N ALA A 64 -12.31 2.97 -13.20
CA ALA A 64 -12.20 4.10 -12.27
C ALA A 64 -12.73 5.40 -12.87
N MET A 65 -12.43 5.67 -14.14
CA MET A 65 -12.97 6.85 -14.87
C MET A 65 -14.49 6.77 -15.02
N LYS A 66 -15.04 5.63 -15.40
CA LYS A 66 -16.50 5.45 -15.58
C LYS A 66 -17.25 5.58 -14.26
N LEU A 67 -16.76 4.94 -13.18
CA LEU A 67 -17.35 5.09 -11.84
C LEU A 67 -17.30 6.55 -11.36
N GLY A 68 -16.16 7.21 -11.54
CA GLY A 68 -16.03 8.63 -11.22
C GLY A 68 -16.99 9.53 -12.01
N MET A 69 -17.22 9.24 -13.29
CA MET A 69 -18.23 9.96 -14.10
C MET A 69 -19.64 9.68 -13.63
N LEU A 70 -19.99 8.43 -13.32
CA LEU A 70 -21.30 8.06 -12.79
C LEU A 70 -21.60 8.79 -11.48
N LEU A 71 -20.67 8.79 -10.54
CA LEU A 71 -20.82 9.52 -9.28
C LEU A 71 -21.05 11.01 -9.51
N ARG A 72 -20.27 11.65 -10.38
CA ARG A 72 -20.44 13.07 -10.72
C ARG A 72 -21.76 13.36 -11.43
N SER A 73 -22.26 12.45 -12.26
CA SER A 73 -23.53 12.61 -13.00
C SER A 73 -24.74 12.68 -12.08
N THR A 74 -24.65 12.11 -10.87
CA THR A 74 -25.72 12.21 -9.86
C THR A 74 -25.96 13.65 -9.39
N GLY A 75 -24.99 14.55 -9.59
CA GLY A 75 -25.01 15.91 -9.05
C GLY A 75 -24.85 15.99 -7.52
N LYS A 76 -24.71 14.87 -6.83
CA LYS A 76 -24.62 14.78 -5.37
C LYS A 76 -23.17 14.64 -4.86
N ALA A 77 -22.26 14.11 -5.69
CA ALA A 77 -20.87 14.00 -5.34
C ALA A 77 -20.22 15.39 -5.22
N ARG A 78 -19.45 15.62 -4.16
CA ARG A 78 -18.68 16.86 -3.97
C ARG A 78 -17.67 17.01 -5.11
N ARG A 79 -17.29 18.26 -5.41
CA ARG A 79 -16.23 18.58 -6.37
C ARG A 79 -14.98 19.02 -5.64
N GLY A 80 -13.82 18.74 -6.22
CA GLY A 80 -12.51 19.15 -5.71
C GLY A 80 -11.58 17.96 -5.50
N LEU A 81 -10.33 18.26 -5.17
CA LEU A 81 -9.32 17.25 -4.84
C LEU A 81 -9.74 16.47 -3.57
N GLY A 82 -9.50 15.17 -3.57
CA GLY A 82 -9.78 14.29 -2.43
C GLY A 82 -11.26 14.00 -2.17
N THR A 83 -12.17 14.39 -3.07
CA THR A 83 -13.60 14.12 -2.92
C THR A 83 -14.02 12.76 -3.50
N ILE A 84 -13.32 12.26 -4.50
CA ILE A 84 -13.42 10.91 -5.01
C ILE A 84 -12.02 10.32 -4.93
N ARG A 85 -11.86 9.23 -4.20
CA ARG A 85 -10.61 8.52 -3.99
C ARG A 85 -10.79 7.09 -4.48
N GLN A 86 -9.69 6.46 -4.87
CA GLN A 86 -9.67 5.05 -5.23
C GLN A 86 -8.74 4.31 -4.28
N ASP A 87 -9.21 3.16 -3.81
CA ASP A 87 -8.38 2.15 -3.19
C ASP A 87 -8.19 1.03 -4.22
N VAL A 88 -6.96 0.65 -4.47
CA VAL A 88 -6.63 -0.28 -5.56
C VAL A 88 -6.05 -1.55 -4.95
N ASN A 89 -6.77 -2.65 -5.12
CA ASN A 89 -6.29 -3.97 -4.73
C ASN A 89 -5.59 -4.63 -5.92
N VAL A 90 -4.31 -4.96 -5.75
CA VAL A 90 -3.49 -5.61 -6.78
C VAL A 90 -3.00 -6.95 -6.26
N SER A 91 -3.13 -8.00 -7.06
CA SER A 91 -2.57 -9.32 -6.80
C SER A 91 -2.16 -10.00 -8.09
N ILE A 92 -1.09 -10.78 -8.04
CA ILE A 92 -0.70 -11.73 -9.09
C ILE A 92 -0.86 -13.16 -8.56
N GLU A 93 -0.80 -14.18 -9.43
CA GLU A 93 -1.10 -15.57 -9.09
C GLU A 93 -0.23 -16.10 -7.93
N GLU A 94 1.07 -15.81 -7.96
CA GLU A 94 2.04 -16.23 -6.93
C GLU A 94 2.27 -15.18 -5.84
N GLY A 95 1.68 -13.98 -6.00
CA GLY A 95 1.87 -12.85 -5.08
C GLY A 95 0.80 -12.73 -4.01
N SER A 96 0.96 -11.76 -3.14
CA SER A 96 -0.03 -11.40 -2.13
C SER A 96 -0.88 -10.23 -2.59
N ARG A 97 -2.15 -10.20 -2.15
CA ARG A 97 -3.00 -9.03 -2.37
C ARG A 97 -2.46 -7.82 -1.61
N VAL A 98 -2.19 -6.75 -2.33
CA VAL A 98 -1.76 -5.46 -1.78
C VAL A 98 -2.83 -4.42 -2.05
N GLU A 99 -3.23 -3.70 -1.02
CA GLU A 99 -4.17 -2.58 -1.11
C GLU A 99 -3.40 -1.26 -1.10
N ILE A 100 -3.59 -0.47 -2.16
CA ILE A 100 -3.02 0.88 -2.29
C ILE A 100 -4.14 1.88 -2.03
N LYS A 101 -4.07 2.58 -0.89
CA LYS A 101 -5.15 3.43 -0.40
C LYS A 101 -5.05 4.88 -0.89
N GLY A 102 -6.22 5.46 -1.13
CA GLY A 102 -6.38 6.91 -1.31
C GLY A 102 -5.76 7.47 -2.59
N PHE A 103 -5.62 6.65 -3.63
CA PHE A 103 -5.10 7.12 -4.90
C PHE A 103 -6.07 8.10 -5.58
N GLN A 104 -5.57 9.23 -6.05
CA GLN A 104 -6.42 10.32 -6.58
C GLN A 104 -6.22 10.62 -8.06
N ASP A 105 -5.06 10.25 -8.63
CA ASP A 105 -4.74 10.50 -10.02
C ASP A 105 -5.19 9.37 -10.95
N VAL A 106 -6.49 9.32 -11.21
CA VAL A 106 -7.10 8.28 -12.06
C VAL A 106 -6.41 8.10 -13.42
N LYS A 107 -5.75 9.15 -13.93
CA LYS A 107 -5.08 9.07 -15.24
C LYS A 107 -3.83 8.19 -15.21
N ASN A 108 -3.21 8.07 -14.05
CA ASN A 108 -1.98 7.32 -13.84
C ASN A 108 -2.21 6.03 -13.02
N ILE A 109 -3.46 5.60 -12.84
CA ILE A 109 -3.79 4.39 -12.08
C ILE A 109 -3.22 3.12 -12.76
N ASP A 110 -3.16 3.11 -14.07
CA ASP A 110 -2.57 2.02 -14.84
C ASP A 110 -1.06 1.89 -14.60
N GLU A 111 -0.36 3.00 -14.49
CA GLU A 111 1.08 3.00 -14.15
C GLU A 111 1.31 2.52 -12.72
N LEU A 112 0.50 2.99 -11.77
CA LEU A 112 0.53 2.51 -10.38
C LEU A 112 0.39 0.99 -10.31
N ILE A 113 -0.57 0.43 -11.05
CA ILE A 113 -0.81 -1.02 -11.06
C ILE A 113 0.36 -1.77 -11.70
N ARG A 114 0.95 -1.25 -12.80
CA ARG A 114 2.12 -1.87 -13.43
C ARG A 114 3.30 -1.93 -12.48
N LEU A 115 3.60 -0.84 -11.78
CA LEU A 115 4.68 -0.78 -10.81
C LEU A 115 4.46 -1.78 -9.65
N GLU A 116 3.23 -1.91 -9.16
CA GLU A 116 2.93 -2.88 -8.11
C GLU A 116 3.03 -4.32 -8.61
N VAL A 117 2.55 -4.61 -9.81
CA VAL A 117 2.70 -5.95 -10.43
C VAL A 117 4.17 -6.29 -10.63
N GLU A 118 4.99 -5.35 -11.11
CA GLU A 118 6.43 -5.52 -11.26
C GLU A 118 7.08 -5.81 -9.90
N ARG A 119 6.74 -5.02 -8.88
CA ARG A 119 7.24 -5.24 -7.52
C ARG A 119 6.91 -6.64 -7.02
N GLN A 120 5.67 -7.09 -7.16
CA GLN A 120 5.26 -8.43 -6.70
C GLN A 120 6.03 -9.53 -7.44
N LYS A 121 6.19 -9.43 -8.77
CA LYS A 121 6.97 -10.39 -9.57
C LYS A 121 8.42 -10.48 -9.11
N ASN A 122 9.07 -9.32 -8.95
CA ASN A 122 10.47 -9.28 -8.54
C ASN A 122 10.67 -9.81 -7.11
N LEU A 123 9.67 -9.63 -6.22
CA LEU A 123 9.71 -10.22 -4.88
C LEU A 123 9.51 -11.74 -4.90
N VAL A 124 8.65 -12.26 -5.76
CA VAL A 124 8.48 -13.71 -5.96
C VAL A 124 9.79 -14.31 -6.49
N GLU A 125 10.37 -13.73 -7.55
CA GLU A 125 11.65 -14.16 -8.11
C GLU A 125 12.77 -14.13 -7.06
N LEU A 126 12.84 -13.07 -6.26
CA LEU A 126 13.81 -12.98 -5.16
C LEU A 126 13.57 -14.07 -4.10
N GLY A 127 12.31 -14.35 -3.78
CA GLY A 127 11.95 -15.43 -2.86
C GLY A 127 12.40 -16.80 -3.35
N ASP A 128 12.22 -17.07 -4.64
CA ASP A 128 12.65 -18.33 -5.28
C ASP A 128 14.19 -18.48 -5.35
N GLU A 129 14.91 -17.35 -5.49
CA GLU A 129 16.38 -17.36 -5.49
C GLU A 129 16.98 -17.53 -4.09
N LEU A 130 16.25 -17.16 -3.05
CA LEU A 130 16.70 -17.32 -1.66
C LEU A 130 16.38 -18.75 -1.21
N GLU A 131 17.42 -19.55 -1.02
CA GLU A 131 17.26 -20.88 -0.44
C GLU A 131 16.69 -20.74 0.99
N ASP A 132 15.84 -21.71 1.37
CA ASP A 132 15.29 -21.82 2.71
C ASP A 132 16.43 -22.13 3.70
N GLN A 133 17.00 -21.06 4.27
CA GLN A 133 18.14 -21.16 5.20
C GLN A 133 17.73 -20.68 6.58
N ASP A 134 18.27 -21.36 7.60
CA ASP A 134 18.12 -20.92 8.98
C ASP A 134 18.71 -19.53 9.17
N VAL A 135 17.89 -18.57 9.60
CA VAL A 135 18.36 -17.25 10.02
C VAL A 135 19.04 -17.41 11.39
N LEU A 136 20.36 -17.26 11.40
CA LEU A 136 21.15 -17.30 12.64
C LEU A 136 21.26 -15.89 13.21
N GLY A 137 20.92 -15.75 14.49
CA GLY A 137 21.03 -14.48 15.21
C GLY A 137 21.91 -14.62 16.45
N ASP A 138 22.88 -13.73 16.59
CA ASP A 138 23.76 -13.67 17.76
C ASP A 138 23.50 -12.38 18.55
N ASN A 139 23.49 -12.47 19.88
CA ASN A 139 23.46 -11.31 20.73
C ASN A 139 24.83 -10.62 20.70
N VAL A 140 24.87 -9.41 20.16
CA VAL A 140 26.07 -8.61 20.00
C VAL A 140 26.04 -7.32 20.82
N THR A 141 25.19 -7.23 21.82
CA THR A 141 25.04 -6.05 22.69
C THR A 141 26.38 -5.54 23.23
N HIS A 142 27.26 -6.45 23.61
CA HIS A 142 28.60 -6.12 24.15
C HIS A 142 29.49 -5.33 23.17
N LEU A 143 29.23 -5.40 21.86
CA LEU A 143 29.99 -4.63 20.85
C LEU A 143 29.52 -3.17 20.75
N PHE A 144 28.40 -2.83 21.37
CA PHE A 144 27.73 -1.53 21.26
C PHE A 144 27.64 -0.79 22.61
N GLU A 145 28.33 -1.26 23.67
CA GLU A 145 28.30 -0.64 24.99
C GLU A 145 28.77 0.83 24.96
N ASP A 146 29.72 1.17 24.11
CA ASP A 146 30.28 2.51 23.94
C ASP A 146 29.82 3.18 22.65
N THR A 147 28.61 2.86 22.13
CA THR A 147 28.13 3.40 20.85
C THR A 147 27.63 4.84 20.97
N ASP A 148 27.97 5.68 19.98
CA ASP A 148 27.41 7.04 19.82
C ASP A 148 26.03 7.05 19.16
N ASN A 149 25.52 5.89 18.74
CA ASN A 149 24.20 5.78 18.11
C ASN A 149 23.10 5.90 19.16
N GLN A 150 22.33 6.99 19.12
CA GLN A 150 21.31 7.30 20.11
C GLN A 150 20.20 6.24 20.21
N ILE A 151 19.84 5.56 19.11
CA ILE A 151 18.81 4.51 19.12
C ILE A 151 19.34 3.30 19.89
N ILE A 152 20.56 2.86 19.57
CA ILE A 152 21.17 1.68 20.20
C ILE A 152 21.48 1.95 21.67
N SER A 153 22.04 3.11 22.01
CA SER A 153 22.31 3.47 23.42
C SER A 153 21.01 3.49 24.24
N THR A 154 19.94 4.09 23.72
CA THR A 154 18.64 4.10 24.40
C THR A 154 18.09 2.68 24.63
N VAL A 155 18.26 1.75 23.67
CA VAL A 155 17.84 0.35 23.82
C VAL A 155 18.63 -0.32 24.95
N ILE A 156 19.96 -0.14 25.00
CA ILE A 156 20.83 -0.73 26.02
C ILE A 156 20.54 -0.14 27.41
N GLU A 157 20.36 1.18 27.51
CA GLU A 157 20.00 1.86 28.77
C GLU A 157 18.67 1.39 29.36
N ASN A 158 17.76 0.86 28.54
CA ASN A 158 16.48 0.30 28.96
C ASN A 158 16.51 -1.24 29.07
N ASP A 159 17.65 -1.83 29.35
CA ASP A 159 17.85 -3.29 29.48
C ASP A 159 17.49 -4.07 28.20
N GLY A 160 17.50 -3.43 27.04
CA GLY A 160 17.32 -4.08 25.74
C GLY A 160 18.58 -4.74 25.23
N ALA A 161 18.48 -5.40 24.09
CA ALA A 161 19.61 -6.11 23.48
C ALA A 161 19.71 -5.84 21.98
N VAL A 162 20.95 -5.92 21.46
CA VAL A 162 21.28 -5.81 20.05
C VAL A 162 21.63 -7.19 19.50
N TYR A 163 20.98 -7.57 18.41
CA TYR A 163 21.22 -8.84 17.72
C TYR A 163 21.75 -8.59 16.31
N ALA A 164 22.77 -9.33 15.91
CA ALA A 164 23.21 -9.45 14.53
C ALA A 164 22.53 -10.64 13.87
N LEU A 165 21.89 -10.42 12.72
CA LEU A 165 21.27 -11.47 11.92
C LEU A 165 22.14 -11.75 10.69
N LYS A 166 22.47 -13.02 10.47
CA LYS A 166 23.08 -13.47 9.22
C LYS A 166 21.96 -13.76 8.23
N LEU A 167 21.99 -13.08 7.09
CA LEU A 167 21.03 -13.24 6.01
C LEU A 167 21.73 -13.83 4.78
N PRO A 168 21.80 -15.17 4.68
CA PRO A 168 22.46 -15.83 3.55
C PRO A 168 21.73 -15.49 2.23
N GLY A 169 22.47 -15.43 1.11
CA GLY A 169 21.91 -15.12 -0.20
C GLY A 169 21.59 -13.65 -0.48
N LEU A 170 21.49 -12.78 0.54
CA LEU A 170 21.16 -11.36 0.37
C LEU A 170 22.36 -10.44 0.09
N THR A 171 23.58 -11.00 -0.02
CA THR A 171 24.78 -10.20 -0.32
C THR A 171 24.66 -9.58 -1.72
N GLY A 172 24.67 -8.23 -1.76
CA GLY A 172 24.50 -7.45 -2.99
C GLY A 172 23.04 -7.15 -3.35
N LYS A 173 22.10 -8.01 -2.95
CA LYS A 173 20.68 -7.88 -3.29
C LYS A 173 19.97 -6.69 -2.63
N MET A 174 20.42 -6.27 -1.46
CA MET A 174 19.81 -5.16 -0.70
C MET A 174 19.73 -3.83 -1.48
N LYS A 175 20.54 -3.68 -2.55
CA LYS A 175 20.58 -2.49 -3.40
C LYS A 175 19.94 -2.71 -4.76
N GLU A 176 19.38 -3.88 -5.01
CA GLU A 176 18.63 -4.14 -6.24
C GLU A 176 17.32 -3.39 -6.23
N GLU A 177 17.01 -2.72 -7.32
CA GLU A 177 15.73 -2.06 -7.54
C GLU A 177 14.66 -3.12 -7.82
N ILE A 178 13.53 -3.00 -7.12
CA ILE A 178 12.40 -3.90 -7.30
C ILE A 178 11.38 -3.29 -8.25
N SER A 179 11.06 -2.02 -8.08
CA SER A 179 10.15 -1.28 -8.95
C SER A 179 10.13 0.20 -8.58
N GLY A 180 10.21 1.09 -9.55
CA GLY A 180 9.95 2.52 -9.38
C GLY A 180 10.72 3.18 -8.23
N ASP A 181 12.04 3.09 -8.22
CA ASP A 181 12.93 3.61 -7.14
C ASP A 181 12.77 2.91 -5.76
N ARG A 182 12.12 1.75 -5.72
CA ARG A 182 12.04 0.90 -4.51
C ARG A 182 13.10 -0.19 -4.57
N TYR A 183 13.76 -0.45 -3.45
CA TYR A 183 14.89 -1.36 -3.31
C TYR A 183 14.59 -2.44 -2.28
N VAL A 184 15.17 -3.64 -2.45
CA VAL A 184 15.02 -4.78 -1.53
C VAL A 184 15.18 -4.37 -0.06
N ALA A 185 16.13 -3.49 0.25
CA ALA A 185 16.36 -3.04 1.63
C ALA A 185 15.22 -2.22 2.25
N LYS A 186 14.19 -1.86 1.48
CA LYS A 186 13.03 -1.07 1.94
C LYS A 186 11.75 -1.88 2.03
N GLU A 187 11.74 -3.10 1.52
CA GLU A 187 10.63 -4.05 1.62
C GLU A 187 10.75 -4.92 2.86
#